data_9016806c6b2ace82a767f6dc30255e45
#
_entry.id   9016806c6b2ace82a767f6dc30255e45
#
_cell.length_a   1.000
_cell.length_b   1.000
_cell.length_c   1.000
_cell.angle_alpha   90.00
_cell.angle_beta   90.00
_cell.angle_gamma   90.00
#
_symmetry.space_group_name_H-M   'P 1'
#
loop_
_entity.id
_entity.type
_entity.pdbx_description
1 polymer ?
#
loop_
_entity_poly.entity_id
_entity_poly.type
_entity_poly.pdbx_seq_one_letter_code
_entity_poly.pdbx_strand_id
1 'polypeptide(L)'
;MSEEQDIIKQSIDILTRIIEDDSVPRNIRRAADEAKNRLLNKEESGAVRAAYVISILDDISNDPNIPIHTRTLIWNIASQLEKVSVEEG
;
A
#
# COMPACT_ATOMS: atom_id res chain seq x y z
N MET A 1 -1.79 21.42 0.14
CA MET A 1 -1.68 19.96 0.02
C MET A 1 -0.22 19.59 0.10
N SER A 2 0.07 18.53 0.82
CA SER A 2 1.45 18.10 1.03
C SER A 2 1.76 16.92 0.10
N GLU A 3 3.05 16.71 -0.14
CA GLU A 3 3.49 15.52 -0.87
C GLU A 3 3.05 14.25 -0.16
N GLU A 4 3.08 14.26 1.17
CA GLU A 4 2.63 13.12 1.96
C GLU A 4 1.16 12.77 1.66
N GLN A 5 0.27 13.76 1.65
CA GLN A 5 -1.13 13.53 1.37
C GLN A 5 -1.35 13.01 -0.05
N ASP A 6 -0.60 13.52 -1.00
CA ASP A 6 -0.70 13.08 -2.38
C ASP A 6 -0.26 11.62 -2.53
N ILE A 7 0.84 11.25 -1.87
CA ILE A 7 1.34 9.88 -1.90
C ILE A 7 0.32 8.93 -1.28
N ILE A 8 -0.23 9.29 -0.14
CA ILE A 8 -1.23 8.45 0.54
C ILE A 8 -2.45 8.27 -0.34
N LYS A 9 -2.93 9.34 -0.96
CA LYS A 9 -4.10 9.28 -1.83
C LYS A 9 -3.85 8.39 -3.03
N GLN A 10 -2.69 8.54 -3.69
CA GLN A 10 -2.34 7.71 -4.83
C GLN A 10 -2.22 6.24 -4.42
N SER A 11 -1.66 5.99 -3.25
CA SER A 11 -1.52 4.63 -2.74
C SER A 11 -2.87 3.99 -2.51
N ILE A 12 -3.83 4.73 -1.97
CA ILE A 12 -5.19 4.25 -1.77
C ILE A 12 -5.83 3.90 -3.11
N ASP A 13 -5.65 4.74 -4.13
CA ASP A 13 -6.20 4.47 -5.46
C ASP A 13 -5.63 3.19 -6.06
N ILE A 14 -4.32 3.00 -5.94
CA ILE A 14 -3.67 1.80 -6.47
C ILE A 14 -4.11 0.56 -5.71
N LEU A 15 -4.19 0.65 -4.37
CA LEU A 15 -4.67 -0.48 -3.57
C LEU A 15 -6.10 -0.86 -3.95
N THR A 16 -6.94 0.14 -4.25
CA THR A 16 -8.31 -0.11 -4.69
C THR A 16 -8.33 -0.91 -5.99
N ARG A 17 -7.42 -0.60 -6.92
CA ARG A 17 -7.32 -1.37 -8.17
C ARG A 17 -6.95 -2.82 -7.90
N ILE A 18 -6.04 -3.07 -6.95
CA ILE A 18 -5.64 -4.43 -6.60
C ILE A 18 -6.81 -5.18 -5.99
N ILE A 19 -7.57 -4.52 -5.10
CA ILE A 19 -8.72 -5.13 -4.45
C ILE A 19 -9.78 -5.55 -5.47
N GLU A 20 -9.95 -4.75 -6.52
CA GLU A 20 -10.98 -4.99 -7.54
C GLU A 20 -10.51 -5.90 -8.68
N ASP A 21 -9.28 -6.35 -8.66
CA ASP A 21 -8.70 -7.15 -9.74
C ASP A 21 -8.92 -8.64 -9.45
N ASP A 22 -9.80 -9.27 -10.24
CA ASP A 22 -10.15 -10.68 -10.06
C ASP A 22 -9.00 -11.64 -10.33
N SER A 23 -7.95 -11.19 -11.03
CA SER A 23 -6.78 -12.02 -11.29
C SER A 23 -5.86 -12.14 -10.09
N VAL A 24 -6.08 -11.30 -9.06
CA VAL A 24 -5.27 -11.29 -7.85
C VAL A 24 -5.85 -12.28 -6.84
N PRO A 25 -5.02 -13.14 -6.22
CA PRO A 25 -5.51 -14.08 -5.21
C PRO A 25 -6.23 -13.37 -4.06
N ARG A 26 -7.20 -14.07 -3.48
CA ARG A 26 -8.03 -13.48 -2.43
C ARG A 26 -7.22 -13.01 -1.23
N ASN A 27 -6.20 -13.79 -0.82
CA ASN A 27 -5.38 -13.39 0.33
C ASN A 27 -4.64 -12.09 0.06
N ILE A 28 -4.22 -11.86 -1.18
CA ILE A 28 -3.54 -10.62 -1.56
C ILE A 28 -4.53 -9.45 -1.56
N ARG A 29 -5.75 -9.69 -2.06
CA ARG A 29 -6.78 -8.65 -2.06
C ARG A 29 -7.17 -8.26 -0.63
N ARG A 30 -7.22 -9.23 0.29
CA ARG A 30 -7.49 -8.94 1.70
C ARG A 30 -6.40 -8.10 2.32
N ALA A 31 -5.14 -8.43 2.02
CA ALA A 31 -4.02 -7.65 2.53
C ALA A 31 -4.04 -6.22 1.97
N ALA A 32 -4.39 -6.07 0.71
CA ALA A 32 -4.54 -4.75 0.10
C ALA A 32 -5.66 -3.95 0.76
N ASP A 33 -6.75 -4.61 1.12
CA ASP A 33 -7.86 -3.97 1.81
C ASP A 33 -7.45 -3.51 3.21
N GLU A 34 -6.71 -4.34 3.93
CA GLU A 34 -6.17 -3.98 5.24
C GLU A 34 -5.26 -2.77 5.12
N ALA A 35 -4.37 -2.77 4.13
CA ALA A 35 -3.46 -1.67 3.89
C ALA A 35 -4.22 -0.37 3.60
N LYS A 36 -5.24 -0.46 2.75
CA LYS A 36 -6.07 0.70 2.40
C LYS A 36 -6.75 1.27 3.64
N ASN A 37 -7.36 0.41 4.45
CA ASN A 37 -8.04 0.86 5.65
C ASN A 37 -7.08 1.52 6.63
N ARG A 38 -5.84 1.02 6.69
CA ARG A 38 -4.83 1.64 7.54
C ARG A 38 -4.47 3.04 7.08
N LEU A 39 -4.34 3.21 5.76
CA LEU A 39 -4.04 4.54 5.21
C LEU A 39 -5.18 5.53 5.43
N LEU A 40 -6.40 5.03 5.55
CA LEU A 40 -7.57 5.88 5.79
C LEU A 40 -7.74 6.27 7.25
N ASN A 41 -7.01 5.63 8.17
CA ASN A 41 -7.13 5.91 9.60
C ASN A 41 -6.35 7.16 9.97
N LYS A 42 -7.03 8.28 10.04
CA LYS A 42 -6.40 9.57 10.29
C LYS A 42 -6.01 9.79 11.74
N GLU A 43 -6.32 8.87 12.63
CA GLU A 43 -5.90 8.96 14.03
C GLU A 43 -4.42 8.71 14.21
N GLU A 44 -3.81 8.01 13.26
CA GLU A 44 -2.37 7.77 13.28
C GLU A 44 -1.66 8.73 12.33
N SER A 45 -0.40 9.04 12.63
CA SER A 45 0.39 9.89 11.74
C SER A 45 0.60 9.22 10.39
N GLY A 46 0.89 10.02 9.38
CA GLY A 46 1.19 9.49 8.05
C GLY A 46 2.38 8.56 8.05
N ALA A 47 3.42 8.88 8.82
CA ALA A 47 4.62 8.04 8.90
C ALA A 47 4.31 6.68 9.50
N VAL A 48 3.51 6.62 10.56
CA VAL A 48 3.13 5.36 11.19
C VAL A 48 2.30 4.52 10.24
N ARG A 49 1.33 5.14 9.56
CA ARG A 49 0.49 4.43 8.60
C ARG A 49 1.32 3.89 7.45
N ALA A 50 2.23 4.70 6.92
CA ALA A 50 3.09 4.29 5.82
C ALA A 50 3.98 3.11 6.21
N ALA A 51 4.60 3.18 7.38
CA ALA A 51 5.47 2.10 7.86
C ALA A 51 4.69 0.78 7.99
N TYR A 52 3.49 0.85 8.53
CA TYR A 52 2.66 -0.36 8.68
C TYR A 52 2.30 -0.96 7.33
N VAL A 53 1.90 -0.11 6.39
CA VAL A 53 1.50 -0.57 5.05
C VAL A 53 2.69 -1.14 4.29
N ILE A 54 3.87 -0.54 4.42
CA ILE A 54 5.08 -1.09 3.79
C ILE A 54 5.32 -2.53 4.26
N SER A 55 5.13 -2.78 5.55
CA SER A 55 5.30 -4.12 6.11
C SER A 55 4.31 -5.11 5.47
N ILE A 56 3.06 -4.71 5.31
CA ILE A 56 2.05 -5.55 4.65
C ILE A 56 2.48 -5.84 3.20
N LEU A 57 2.92 -4.81 2.49
CA LEU A 57 3.30 -4.94 1.08
C LEU A 57 4.52 -5.84 0.92
N ASP A 58 5.49 -5.74 1.83
CA ASP A 58 6.65 -6.62 1.80
C ASP A 58 6.25 -8.08 1.95
N ASP A 59 5.32 -8.36 2.86
CA ASP A 59 4.87 -9.73 3.07
C ASP A 59 4.19 -10.29 1.82
N ILE A 60 3.29 -9.53 1.21
CA ILE A 60 2.54 -10.05 0.06
C ILE A 60 3.39 -10.08 -1.21
N SER A 61 4.42 -9.25 -1.30
CA SER A 61 5.27 -9.23 -2.49
C SER A 61 6.06 -10.53 -2.67
N ASN A 62 6.18 -11.32 -1.62
CA ASN A 62 6.87 -12.60 -1.66
C ASN A 62 5.99 -13.75 -2.13
N ASP A 63 4.70 -13.53 -2.30
CA ASP A 63 3.78 -14.57 -2.73
C ASP A 63 4.02 -14.90 -4.21
N PRO A 64 4.32 -16.17 -4.54
CA PRO A 64 4.62 -16.54 -5.93
C PRO A 64 3.39 -16.49 -6.84
N ASN A 65 2.20 -16.38 -6.29
CA ASN A 65 0.96 -16.37 -7.08
C ASN A 65 0.54 -14.97 -7.49
N ILE A 66 1.31 -13.94 -7.12
CA ILE A 66 0.99 -12.56 -7.51
C ILE A 66 1.28 -12.34 -8.99
N PRO A 67 0.31 -11.82 -9.76
CA PRO A 67 0.57 -11.43 -11.16
C PRO A 67 1.69 -10.38 -11.22
N ILE A 68 2.46 -10.42 -12.30
CA ILE A 68 3.59 -9.49 -12.46
C ILE A 68 3.14 -8.04 -12.41
N HIS A 69 2.01 -7.71 -13.06
CA HIS A 69 1.53 -6.33 -13.06
C HIS A 69 1.16 -5.86 -11.64
N THR A 70 0.66 -6.77 -10.81
CA THR A 70 0.31 -6.44 -9.43
C THR A 70 1.56 -6.22 -8.60
N ARG A 71 2.59 -7.04 -8.80
CA ARG A 71 3.87 -6.89 -8.09
C ARG A 71 4.49 -5.54 -8.39
N THR A 72 4.42 -5.10 -9.64
CA THR A 72 4.93 -3.78 -10.02
C THR A 72 4.19 -2.67 -9.28
N LEU A 73 2.87 -2.78 -9.17
CA LEU A 73 2.08 -1.80 -8.43
C LEU A 73 2.45 -1.78 -6.95
N ILE A 74 2.63 -2.96 -6.37
CA ILE A 74 3.02 -3.07 -4.95
C ILE A 74 4.36 -2.39 -4.71
N TRP A 75 5.35 -2.65 -5.55
CA TRP A 75 6.66 -2.02 -5.42
C TRP A 75 6.58 -0.51 -5.56
N ASN A 76 5.77 -0.03 -6.50
CA ASN A 76 5.58 1.39 -6.70
C ASN A 76 5.03 2.06 -5.45
N ILE A 77 3.98 1.47 -4.86
CA ILE A 77 3.38 2.00 -3.63
C ILE A 77 4.40 1.99 -2.51
N ALA A 78 5.08 0.87 -2.31
CA ALA A 78 6.04 0.74 -1.21
C ALA A 78 7.14 1.78 -1.33
N SER A 79 7.65 1.99 -2.53
CA SER A 79 8.70 2.97 -2.79
C SER A 79 8.22 4.39 -2.43
N GLN A 80 7.00 4.74 -2.80
CA GLN A 80 6.45 6.06 -2.51
C GLN A 80 6.20 6.24 -1.01
N LEU A 81 5.65 5.20 -0.35
CA LEU A 81 5.36 5.28 1.07
C LEU A 81 6.60 5.37 1.93
N GLU A 82 7.74 4.84 1.45
CA GLU A 82 8.98 4.97 2.19
C GLU A 82 9.39 6.43 2.37
N LYS A 83 9.08 7.29 1.41
CA LYS A 83 9.36 8.72 1.53
C LYS A 83 8.58 9.32 2.69
N VAL A 84 7.34 8.87 2.87
CA VAL A 84 6.48 9.37 3.93
C VAL A 84 6.99 8.89 5.29
N SER A 85 7.35 7.62 5.40
CA SER A 85 7.77 7.04 6.68
C SER A 85 9.08 7.63 7.18
N VAL A 86 9.97 8.03 6.28
CA VAL A 86 11.28 8.59 6.64
C VAL A 86 11.17 10.07 7.01
N GLU A 87 10.34 10.84 6.30
CA GLU A 87 10.27 12.28 6.49
C GLU A 87 9.79 12.70 7.87
N GLU A 88 8.94 11.91 8.50
CA GLU A 88 8.43 12.23 9.83
C GLU A 88 9.29 11.68 10.95
N GLY A 89 10.18 10.76 10.62
CA GLY A 89 11.04 10.12 11.61
C GLY A 89 12.15 11.02 12.10
#